data_5e1dd8a2dc1d63145b8bd976189accff
#
_entry.id   5e1dd8a2dc1d63145b8bd976189accff
#
_cell.length_a   1.000
_cell.length_b   1.000
_cell.length_c   1.000
_cell.angle_alpha   90.00
_cell.angle_beta   90.00
_cell.angle_gamma   90.00
#
_symmetry.space_group_name_H-M   'P 1'
#
loop_
_entity.id
_entity.type
_entity.pdbx_description
1 polymer ?
#
loop_
_entity_poly.entity_id
_entity_poly.type
_entity_poly.pdbx_seq_one_letter_code
_entity_poly.pdbx_strand_id
1 'polypeptide(L)'
;MEEKEDEKYRVVNINFFKKVWYSITKFEKYPEMATEGLGRALKYLAMMCAFITVFMVISSFIEMKKVVFNLSEYIEQNIPEFSYEDGQIQMDTEEPIIIDNIQYDGINRIIINPLLENDEEKEKFEAENDATGVTIYFFKNQIVMRTKADNIDTKISPYTYKDFVQNYARNDVKSFSKTQ
;
A
#
# COMPACT_ATOMS: atom_id res chain seq x y z
N MET A 1 26.29 46.83 37.90
CA MET A 1 25.12 46.88 36.95
C MET A 1 25.09 45.62 36.06
N GLU A 2 25.93 44.60 36.41
CA GLU A 2 26.05 43.33 35.64
C GLU A 2 25.25 42.14 36.21
N GLU A 3 24.75 42.23 37.42
CA GLU A 3 24.00 41.12 38.05
C GLU A 3 22.58 40.86 37.54
N LYS A 4 22.03 41.77 36.74
CA LYS A 4 20.62 41.62 36.24
C LYS A 4 20.47 40.94 34.87
N GLU A 5 21.54 40.69 34.12
CA GLU A 5 21.49 40.01 32.85
C GLU A 5 21.56 38.48 32.95
N ASP A 6 22.24 37.95 33.99
CA ASP A 6 22.40 36.49 34.18
C ASP A 6 21.11 35.76 34.65
N GLU A 7 20.13 36.47 35.19
CA GLU A 7 18.86 35.88 35.61
C GLU A 7 17.91 35.57 34.44
N LYS A 8 18.17 36.13 33.26
CA LYS A 8 17.27 36.07 32.10
C LYS A 8 17.28 34.75 31.33
N TYR A 9 18.28 33.90 31.56
CA TYR A 9 18.48 32.65 30.83
C TYR A 9 18.52 31.42 31.75
N ARG A 10 17.67 31.35 32.74
CA ARG A 10 17.49 30.14 33.52
C ARG A 10 16.96 29.05 32.60
N VAL A 11 17.80 28.04 32.30
CA VAL A 11 17.42 26.87 31.52
C VAL A 11 16.28 26.14 32.24
N VAL A 12 15.07 26.44 31.86
CA VAL A 12 13.89 25.77 32.40
C VAL A 12 13.82 24.38 31.75
N ASN A 13 14.05 23.35 32.56
CA ASN A 13 13.97 21.96 32.06
C ASN A 13 12.52 21.58 31.80
N ILE A 14 12.03 21.90 30.59
CA ILE A 14 10.66 21.65 30.15
C ILE A 14 10.59 20.27 29.54
N ASN A 15 9.60 19.46 29.95
CA ASN A 15 9.34 18.15 29.37
C ASN A 15 9.04 18.24 27.86
N PHE A 16 9.45 17.21 27.10
CA PHE A 16 9.28 17.14 25.64
C PHE A 16 7.87 17.52 25.15
N PHE A 17 6.82 16.93 25.73
CA PHE A 17 5.43 17.22 25.36
C PHE A 17 5.02 18.68 25.63
N LYS A 18 5.51 19.27 26.72
CA LYS A 18 5.31 20.69 26.98
C LYS A 18 6.02 21.57 25.96
N LYS A 19 7.20 21.18 25.48
CA LYS A 19 7.91 21.93 24.44
C LYS A 19 7.17 21.89 23.10
N VAL A 20 6.69 20.71 22.70
CA VAL A 20 5.85 20.56 21.50
C VAL A 20 4.61 21.41 21.61
N TRP A 21 3.94 21.40 22.76
CA TRP A 21 2.75 22.23 22.98
C TRP A 21 3.08 23.75 22.92
N TYR A 22 4.18 24.17 23.56
CA TYR A 22 4.59 25.58 23.55
C TYR A 22 5.06 26.04 22.18
N SER A 23 5.68 25.18 21.36
CA SER A 23 6.07 25.52 20.01
C SER A 23 4.89 25.78 19.07
N ILE A 24 3.72 25.21 19.39
CA ILE A 24 2.50 25.44 18.59
C ILE A 24 1.67 26.59 19.15
N THR A 25 1.63 26.77 20.50
CA THR A 25 0.66 27.66 21.15
C THR A 25 1.26 28.91 21.75
N LYS A 26 2.59 28.94 22.04
CA LYS A 26 3.25 30.02 22.79
C LYS A 26 4.56 30.45 22.16
N PHE A 27 4.49 31.25 21.11
CA PHE A 27 5.67 31.77 20.38
C PHE A 27 6.60 32.62 21.24
N GLU A 28 6.10 33.23 22.32
CA GLU A 28 6.90 34.00 23.28
C GLU A 28 7.95 33.16 24.01
N LYS A 29 7.82 31.82 24.00
CA LYS A 29 8.76 30.89 24.64
C LYS A 29 9.91 30.43 23.73
N TYR A 30 9.92 30.85 22.46
CA TYR A 30 10.97 30.48 21.52
C TYR A 30 12.38 30.95 21.94
N PRO A 31 12.56 32.19 22.42
CA PRO A 31 13.88 32.62 22.87
C PRO A 31 14.45 31.76 24.01
N GLU A 32 13.60 31.33 24.95
CA GLU A 32 14.00 30.44 26.05
C GLU A 32 14.44 29.05 25.53
N MET A 33 13.76 28.54 24.49
CA MET A 33 14.11 27.26 23.86
C MET A 33 15.34 27.35 22.96
N ALA A 34 15.60 28.50 22.34
CA ALA A 34 16.75 28.72 21.47
C ALA A 34 18.09 28.73 22.22
N THR A 35 18.09 29.00 23.53
CA THR A 35 19.31 28.95 24.36
C THR A 35 19.78 27.52 24.68
N GLU A 36 18.96 26.51 24.36
CA GLU A 36 19.35 25.12 24.54
C GLU A 36 20.38 24.72 23.48
N GLY A 37 21.50 24.12 23.91
CA GLY A 37 22.58 23.72 23.00
C GLY A 37 22.12 22.75 21.89
N LEU A 38 22.80 22.79 20.75
CA LEU A 38 22.53 22.04 19.53
C LEU A 38 22.24 20.54 19.77
N GLY A 39 22.93 19.91 20.72
CA GLY A 39 22.72 18.49 21.04
C GLY A 39 21.33 18.18 21.60
N ARG A 40 20.73 19.10 22.39
CA ARG A 40 19.37 18.95 22.88
C ARG A 40 18.36 19.15 21.76
N ALA A 41 18.57 20.16 20.92
CA ALA A 41 17.72 20.42 19.76
C ALA A 41 17.68 19.21 18.82
N LEU A 42 18.83 18.59 18.54
CA LEU A 42 18.92 17.39 17.71
C LEU A 42 18.19 16.19 18.32
N LYS A 43 18.30 16.01 19.65
CA LYS A 43 17.57 14.97 20.38
C LYS A 43 16.03 15.15 20.28
N TYR A 44 15.54 16.38 20.39
CA TYR A 44 14.12 16.68 20.23
C TYR A 44 13.65 16.44 18.81
N LEU A 45 14.44 16.83 17.83
CA LEU A 45 14.14 16.57 16.43
C LEU A 45 14.04 15.07 16.15
N ALA A 46 15.00 14.29 16.59
CA ALA A 46 14.98 12.83 16.44
C ALA A 46 13.76 12.20 17.11
N MET A 47 13.40 12.65 18.32
CA MET A 47 12.24 12.15 19.04
C MET A 47 10.92 12.53 18.35
N MET A 48 10.84 13.72 17.77
CA MET A 48 9.69 14.18 17.00
C MET A 48 9.54 13.40 15.70
N CYS A 49 10.63 13.14 14.97
CA CYS A 49 10.62 12.29 13.79
C CYS A 49 10.15 10.86 14.14
N ALA A 50 10.66 10.28 15.24
CA ALA A 50 10.23 8.96 15.68
C ALA A 50 8.73 8.93 16.01
N PHE A 51 8.20 9.95 16.67
CA PHE A 51 6.77 10.05 16.97
C PHE A 51 5.91 10.14 15.70
N ILE A 52 6.31 10.99 14.75
CA ILE A 52 5.62 11.13 13.45
C ILE A 52 5.65 9.80 12.69
N THR A 53 6.80 9.13 12.67
CA THR A 53 6.93 7.83 12.00
C THR A 53 5.99 6.79 12.60
N VAL A 54 5.93 6.68 13.93
CA VAL A 54 5.01 5.75 14.60
C VAL A 54 3.56 6.08 14.26
N PHE A 55 3.18 7.35 14.25
CA PHE A 55 1.85 7.77 13.88
C PHE A 55 1.51 7.41 12.43
N MET A 56 2.43 7.66 11.47
CA MET A 56 2.27 7.29 10.08
C MET A 56 2.11 5.78 9.88
N VAL A 57 2.93 4.98 10.56
CA VAL A 57 2.83 3.51 10.50
C VAL A 57 1.47 3.03 11.00
N ILE A 58 0.99 3.55 12.13
CA ILE A 58 -0.32 3.17 12.68
C ILE A 58 -1.44 3.56 11.70
N SER A 59 -1.41 4.79 11.17
CA SER A 59 -2.42 5.26 10.19
C SER A 59 -2.43 4.39 8.95
N SER A 60 -1.28 4.11 8.36
CA SER A 60 -1.15 3.24 7.20
C SER A 60 -1.65 1.82 7.46
N PHE A 61 -1.41 1.30 8.66
CA PHE A 61 -1.89 -0.03 9.04
C PHE A 61 -3.43 -0.10 9.15
N ILE A 62 -4.05 0.98 9.67
CA ILE A 62 -5.52 1.07 9.74
C ILE A 62 -6.13 1.15 8.33
N GLU A 63 -5.54 1.94 7.45
CA GLU A 63 -5.99 2.05 6.05
C GLU A 63 -5.83 0.73 5.30
N MET A 64 -4.68 0.07 5.45
CA MET A 64 -4.44 -1.23 4.84
C MET A 64 -5.45 -2.30 5.31
N LYS A 65 -5.81 -2.32 6.61
CA LYS A 65 -6.85 -3.23 7.11
C LYS A 65 -8.20 -2.99 6.44
N LYS A 66 -8.62 -1.74 6.26
CA LYS A 66 -9.88 -1.41 5.59
C LYS A 66 -9.88 -1.90 4.15
N VAL A 67 -8.78 -1.70 3.44
CA VAL A 67 -8.61 -2.14 2.06
C VAL A 67 -8.70 -3.66 1.95
N VAL A 68 -7.95 -4.40 2.78
CA VAL A 68 -7.97 -5.86 2.79
C VAL A 68 -9.38 -6.38 3.11
N PHE A 69 -10.06 -5.77 4.09
CA PHE A 69 -11.41 -6.17 4.47
C PHE A 69 -12.41 -5.91 3.33
N ASN A 70 -12.39 -4.74 2.72
CA ASN A 70 -13.28 -4.40 1.60
C ASN A 70 -13.01 -5.29 0.38
N LEU A 71 -11.74 -5.59 0.09
CA LEU A 71 -11.37 -6.49 -1.00
C LEU A 71 -11.82 -7.92 -0.73
N SER A 72 -11.68 -8.40 0.50
CA SER A 72 -12.15 -9.73 0.91
C SER A 72 -13.66 -9.84 0.74
N GLU A 73 -14.43 -8.89 1.25
CA GLU A 73 -15.87 -8.84 1.12
C GLU A 73 -16.31 -8.78 -0.36
N TYR A 74 -15.61 -7.96 -1.16
CA TYR A 74 -15.87 -7.86 -2.58
C TYR A 74 -15.61 -9.19 -3.31
N ILE A 75 -14.49 -9.86 -3.01
CA ILE A 75 -14.14 -11.17 -3.56
C ILE A 75 -15.20 -12.22 -3.17
N GLU A 76 -15.63 -12.21 -1.92
CA GLU A 76 -16.67 -13.13 -1.46
C GLU A 76 -17.99 -12.97 -2.20
N GLN A 77 -18.38 -11.75 -2.52
CA GLN A 77 -19.68 -11.46 -3.14
C GLN A 77 -19.68 -11.60 -4.67
N ASN A 78 -18.56 -11.30 -5.33
CA ASN A 78 -18.53 -11.12 -6.79
C ASN A 78 -17.68 -12.15 -7.54
N ILE A 79 -16.82 -12.89 -6.84
CA ILE A 79 -15.98 -13.91 -7.47
C ILE A 79 -16.52 -15.29 -7.11
N PRO A 80 -16.85 -16.15 -8.10
CA PRO A 80 -17.26 -17.52 -7.88
C PRO A 80 -16.23 -18.32 -7.09
N GLU A 81 -16.61 -19.52 -6.69
CA GLU A 81 -15.66 -20.45 -6.08
C GLU A 81 -14.49 -20.72 -7.01
N PHE A 82 -13.31 -20.68 -6.46
CA PHE A 82 -12.11 -21.01 -7.21
C PHE A 82 -11.17 -21.88 -6.36
N SER A 83 -10.36 -22.64 -7.05
CA SER A 83 -9.26 -23.39 -6.45
C SER A 83 -7.97 -23.09 -7.18
N TYR A 84 -6.86 -23.15 -6.44
CA TYR A 84 -5.53 -23.11 -6.98
C TYR A 84 -4.88 -24.47 -6.77
N GLU A 85 -4.41 -25.07 -7.84
CA GLU A 85 -3.74 -26.36 -7.81
C GLU A 85 -2.67 -26.42 -8.90
N ASP A 86 -1.49 -26.89 -8.55
CA ASP A 86 -0.35 -27.09 -9.45
C ASP A 86 0.01 -25.89 -10.34
N GLY A 87 -0.12 -24.68 -9.84
CA GLY A 87 0.23 -23.45 -10.57
C GLY A 87 -0.86 -22.94 -11.49
N GLN A 88 -2.09 -23.42 -11.34
CA GLN A 88 -3.25 -23.01 -12.13
C GLN A 88 -4.43 -22.61 -11.24
N ILE A 89 -5.16 -21.59 -11.67
CA ILE A 89 -6.46 -21.27 -11.10
C ILE A 89 -7.53 -22.07 -11.84
N GLN A 90 -8.35 -22.78 -11.09
CA GLN A 90 -9.54 -23.47 -11.56
C GLN A 90 -10.77 -22.74 -11.03
N MET A 91 -11.70 -22.40 -11.89
CA MET A 91 -12.91 -21.67 -11.58
C MET A 91 -14.03 -22.19 -12.49
N ASP A 92 -15.18 -22.43 -11.91
CA ASP A 92 -16.38 -22.82 -12.67
C ASP A 92 -17.07 -21.56 -13.20
N THR A 93 -16.62 -21.12 -14.36
CA THR A 93 -17.19 -19.96 -15.06
C THR A 93 -17.19 -20.21 -16.56
N GLU A 94 -18.26 -19.78 -17.23
CA GLU A 94 -18.41 -19.86 -18.69
C GLU A 94 -17.97 -18.54 -19.36
N GLU A 95 -17.87 -17.45 -18.61
CA GLU A 95 -17.55 -16.12 -19.13
C GLU A 95 -16.45 -15.46 -18.27
N PRO A 96 -15.68 -14.53 -18.83
CA PRO A 96 -14.71 -13.76 -18.09
C PRO A 96 -15.41 -12.83 -17.08
N ILE A 97 -14.84 -12.70 -15.89
CA ILE A 97 -15.33 -11.81 -14.83
C ILE A 97 -14.59 -10.49 -14.97
N ILE A 98 -15.31 -9.41 -15.19
CA ILE A 98 -14.75 -8.06 -15.35
C ILE A 98 -15.18 -7.23 -14.13
N ILE A 99 -14.21 -6.68 -13.44
CA ILE A 99 -14.38 -5.83 -12.27
C ILE A 99 -13.85 -4.44 -12.63
N ASP A 100 -14.77 -3.51 -12.77
CA ASP A 100 -14.47 -2.10 -13.07
C ASP A 100 -14.59 -1.23 -11.80
N ASN A 101 -14.01 -0.03 -11.87
CA ASN A 101 -14.11 1.00 -10.83
C ASN A 101 -13.56 0.56 -9.46
N ILE A 102 -12.46 -0.15 -9.48
CA ILE A 102 -11.78 -0.54 -8.26
C ILE A 102 -11.20 0.73 -7.64
N GLN A 103 -11.72 1.12 -6.48
CA GLN A 103 -11.22 2.28 -5.71
C GLN A 103 -9.90 1.93 -5.00
N TYR A 104 -8.95 1.38 -5.74
CA TYR A 104 -7.64 1.03 -5.23
C TYR A 104 -6.57 1.80 -6.01
N ASP A 105 -5.61 2.33 -5.29
CA ASP A 105 -4.57 3.24 -5.77
C ASP A 105 -3.94 2.77 -7.10
N GLY A 106 -4.41 3.35 -8.20
CA GLY A 106 -3.88 3.12 -9.54
C GLY A 106 -4.45 1.92 -10.31
N ILE A 107 -5.24 1.03 -9.71
CA ILE A 107 -5.87 -0.09 -10.42
C ILE A 107 -7.27 0.31 -10.88
N ASN A 108 -7.50 0.28 -12.19
CA ASN A 108 -8.76 0.68 -12.79
C ASN A 108 -9.67 -0.50 -13.07
N ARG A 109 -9.07 -1.65 -13.41
CA ARG A 109 -9.81 -2.85 -13.83
C ARG A 109 -9.09 -4.13 -13.42
N ILE A 110 -9.87 -5.13 -13.01
CA ILE A 110 -9.41 -6.51 -12.86
C ILE A 110 -10.25 -7.39 -13.77
N ILE A 111 -9.60 -8.26 -14.53
CA ILE A 111 -10.26 -9.23 -15.40
C ILE A 111 -9.77 -10.62 -15.04
N ILE A 112 -10.71 -11.53 -14.76
CA ILE A 112 -10.42 -12.93 -14.44
C ILE A 112 -10.97 -13.78 -15.59
N ASN A 113 -10.08 -14.40 -16.35
CA ASN A 113 -10.44 -15.28 -17.46
C ASN A 113 -9.60 -16.58 -17.42
N PRO A 114 -10.04 -17.57 -16.65
CA PRO A 114 -9.33 -18.85 -16.55
C PRO A 114 -9.52 -19.75 -17.76
N LEU A 115 -10.35 -19.35 -18.76
CA LEU A 115 -10.67 -20.16 -19.91
C LEU A 115 -9.55 -20.14 -20.97
N LEU A 116 -8.76 -19.07 -21.00
CA LEU A 116 -7.71 -18.87 -22.00
C LEU A 116 -6.41 -19.56 -21.59
N GLU A 117 -5.96 -20.48 -22.44
CA GLU A 117 -4.69 -21.19 -22.24
C GLU A 117 -3.61 -20.71 -23.24
N ASN A 118 -4.02 -20.42 -24.48
CA ASN A 118 -3.12 -20.02 -25.55
C ASN A 118 -2.69 -18.56 -25.41
N ASP A 119 -1.40 -18.30 -25.56
CA ASP A 119 -0.85 -16.96 -25.41
C ASP A 119 -1.30 -15.98 -26.51
N GLU A 120 -1.55 -16.45 -27.76
CA GLU A 120 -2.10 -15.62 -28.83
C GLU A 120 -3.54 -15.19 -28.53
N GLU A 121 -4.36 -16.07 -27.95
CA GLU A 121 -5.72 -15.77 -27.55
C GLU A 121 -5.73 -14.79 -26.35
N LYS A 122 -4.81 -14.95 -25.40
CA LYS A 122 -4.65 -14.00 -24.29
C LYS A 122 -4.27 -12.62 -24.77
N GLU A 123 -3.30 -12.49 -25.68
CA GLU A 123 -2.90 -11.20 -26.24
C GLU A 123 -4.03 -10.50 -27.01
N LYS A 124 -4.80 -11.25 -27.78
CA LYS A 124 -5.97 -10.73 -28.46
C LYS A 124 -7.02 -10.26 -27.46
N PHE A 125 -7.31 -11.05 -26.46
CA PHE A 125 -8.27 -10.71 -25.40
C PHE A 125 -7.82 -9.48 -24.59
N GLU A 126 -6.54 -9.36 -24.25
CA GLU A 126 -5.98 -8.17 -23.62
C GLU A 126 -6.17 -6.92 -24.48
N ALA A 127 -5.93 -7.02 -25.79
CA ALA A 127 -6.09 -5.90 -26.71
C ALA A 127 -7.55 -5.45 -26.86
N GLU A 128 -8.49 -6.38 -26.84
CA GLU A 128 -9.94 -6.11 -26.94
C GLU A 128 -10.52 -5.50 -25.65
N ASN A 129 -9.93 -5.84 -24.49
CA ASN A 129 -10.40 -5.41 -23.17
C ASN A 129 -9.51 -4.34 -22.52
N ASP A 130 -8.61 -3.75 -23.30
CA ASP A 130 -7.67 -2.76 -22.81
C ASP A 130 -8.39 -1.43 -22.45
N ALA A 131 -8.09 -0.93 -21.24
CA ALA A 131 -8.68 0.29 -20.71
C ALA A 131 -7.58 1.27 -20.30
N THR A 132 -7.90 2.56 -20.29
CA THR A 132 -6.99 3.58 -19.74
C THR A 132 -6.78 3.35 -18.26
N GLY A 133 -5.51 3.37 -17.84
CA GLY A 133 -5.09 3.10 -16.45
C GLY A 133 -4.44 1.72 -16.31
N VAL A 134 -4.46 1.17 -15.11
CA VAL A 134 -3.88 -0.14 -14.82
C VAL A 134 -4.95 -1.21 -14.87
N THR A 135 -4.75 -2.21 -15.72
CA THR A 135 -5.59 -3.41 -15.82
C THR A 135 -4.78 -4.63 -15.40
N ILE A 136 -5.34 -5.45 -14.52
CA ILE A 136 -4.75 -6.72 -14.09
C ILE A 136 -5.58 -7.86 -14.66
N TYR A 137 -4.92 -8.74 -15.41
CA TYR A 137 -5.51 -9.95 -15.99
C TYR A 137 -5.08 -11.17 -15.20
N PHE A 138 -6.04 -11.94 -14.72
CA PHE A 138 -5.84 -13.25 -14.11
C PHE A 138 -6.26 -14.32 -15.11
N PHE A 139 -5.28 -14.94 -15.75
CA PHE A 139 -5.50 -16.09 -16.62
C PHE A 139 -5.34 -17.41 -15.84
N LYS A 140 -5.57 -18.53 -16.48
CA LYS A 140 -5.48 -19.86 -15.86
C LYS A 140 -4.15 -20.12 -15.14
N ASN A 141 -3.03 -19.71 -15.73
CA ASN A 141 -1.67 -20.04 -15.26
C ASN A 141 -0.79 -18.83 -14.95
N GLN A 142 -1.27 -17.61 -15.21
CA GLN A 142 -0.45 -16.40 -15.08
C GLN A 142 -1.26 -15.16 -14.76
N ILE A 143 -0.56 -14.18 -14.20
CA ILE A 143 -1.07 -12.83 -13.98
C ILE A 143 -0.33 -11.90 -14.95
N VAL A 144 -1.07 -11.05 -15.64
CA VAL A 144 -0.52 -10.00 -16.50
C VAL A 144 -1.00 -8.65 -16.01
N MET A 145 -0.10 -7.69 -15.88
CA MET A 145 -0.45 -6.31 -15.58
C MET A 145 -0.16 -5.45 -16.80
N ARG A 146 -1.12 -4.65 -17.20
CA ARG A 146 -0.99 -3.72 -18.30
C ARG A 146 -1.32 -2.31 -17.84
N THR A 147 -0.51 -1.35 -18.25
CA THR A 147 -0.72 0.07 -17.97
C THR A 147 -0.84 0.83 -19.27
N LYS A 148 -1.96 1.51 -19.46
CA LYS A 148 -2.21 2.34 -20.62
C LYS A 148 -2.50 3.78 -20.19
N ALA A 149 -1.71 4.70 -20.69
CA ALA A 149 -1.93 6.14 -20.61
C ALA A 149 -1.76 6.74 -22.01
N ASP A 150 -2.12 8.00 -22.20
CA ASP A 150 -2.20 8.65 -23.52
C ASP A 150 -1.01 8.40 -24.48
N ASN A 151 0.20 8.20 -23.92
CA ASN A 151 1.41 7.91 -24.68
C ASN A 151 2.22 6.72 -24.16
N ILE A 152 1.65 5.92 -23.27
CA ILE A 152 2.32 4.80 -22.59
C ILE A 152 1.42 3.59 -22.71
N ASP A 153 1.92 2.56 -23.36
CA ASP A 153 1.34 1.21 -23.33
C ASP A 153 2.43 0.26 -22.86
N THR A 154 2.39 -0.11 -21.59
CA THR A 154 3.39 -0.94 -20.96
C THR A 154 2.75 -2.22 -20.45
N LYS A 155 3.19 -3.35 -20.98
CA LYS A 155 2.88 -4.67 -20.46
C LYS A 155 4.01 -5.12 -19.54
N ILE A 156 3.68 -5.41 -18.30
CA ILE A 156 4.62 -6.04 -17.38
C ILE A 156 4.67 -7.53 -17.72
N SER A 157 5.88 -8.08 -17.75
CA SER A 157 6.09 -9.50 -18.05
C SER A 157 5.16 -10.38 -17.21
N PRO A 158 4.52 -11.38 -17.80
CA PRO A 158 3.59 -12.25 -17.09
C PRO A 158 4.28 -12.97 -15.94
N TYR A 159 3.63 -12.96 -14.79
CA TYR A 159 4.05 -13.75 -13.63
C TYR A 159 3.23 -15.04 -13.60
N THR A 160 3.92 -16.19 -13.64
CA THR A 160 3.21 -17.44 -13.40
C THR A 160 2.81 -17.53 -11.93
N TYR A 161 1.68 -18.15 -11.63
CA TYR A 161 1.27 -18.37 -10.23
C TYR A 161 2.30 -19.20 -9.48
N LYS A 162 2.96 -20.12 -10.18
CA LYS A 162 4.01 -20.94 -9.60
C LYS A 162 5.19 -20.10 -9.11
N ASP A 163 5.65 -19.14 -9.91
CA ASP A 163 6.72 -18.23 -9.52
C ASP A 163 6.28 -17.29 -8.40
N PHE A 164 5.03 -16.81 -8.46
CA PHE A 164 4.47 -15.98 -7.41
C PHE A 164 4.40 -16.70 -6.07
N VAL A 165 3.87 -17.92 -6.06
CA VAL A 165 3.78 -18.74 -4.84
C VAL A 165 5.17 -19.10 -4.31
N GLN A 166 6.13 -19.44 -5.17
CA GLN A 166 7.50 -19.75 -4.76
C GLN A 166 8.23 -18.54 -4.15
N ASN A 167 7.98 -17.33 -4.67
CA ASN A 167 8.69 -16.14 -4.24
C ASN A 167 8.03 -15.45 -3.01
N TYR A 168 6.71 -15.54 -2.87
CA TYR A 168 5.95 -14.74 -1.89
C TYR A 168 5.14 -15.57 -0.89
N ALA A 169 4.80 -16.81 -1.21
CA ALA A 169 4.15 -17.72 -0.28
C ALA A 169 5.16 -18.66 0.36
N ARG A 170 4.77 -19.29 1.48
CA ARG A 170 5.56 -20.38 2.04
C ARG A 170 5.66 -21.52 1.02
N ASN A 171 6.85 -22.11 0.89
CA ASN A 171 7.14 -23.19 -0.07
C ASN A 171 6.29 -24.47 0.07
N ASP A 172 5.40 -24.51 1.06
CA ASP A 172 4.49 -25.61 1.37
C ASP A 172 3.06 -25.42 0.85
N VAL A 173 2.75 -24.25 0.26
CA VAL A 173 1.41 -23.98 -0.32
C VAL A 173 1.33 -24.65 -1.70
N LYS A 174 0.73 -25.85 -1.74
CA LYS A 174 0.48 -26.58 -2.99
C LYS A 174 -0.90 -26.30 -3.57
N SER A 175 -1.86 -26.05 -2.72
CA SER A 175 -3.24 -25.75 -3.13
C SER A 175 -3.94 -24.87 -2.09
N PHE A 176 -4.87 -24.08 -2.54
CA PHE A 176 -5.86 -23.40 -1.71
C PHE A 176 -7.17 -23.24 -2.48
N SER A 177 -8.27 -23.12 -1.78
CA SER A 177 -9.57 -22.94 -2.41
C SER A 177 -10.39 -21.91 -1.63
N LYS A 178 -11.26 -21.19 -2.35
CA LYS A 178 -12.38 -20.46 -1.80
C LYS A 178 -13.59 -21.42 -1.87
N THR A 179 -14.00 -21.93 -0.74
CA THR A 179 -15.27 -22.66 -0.57
C THR A 179 -16.23 -21.77 0.20
N GLN A 180 -17.49 -21.72 -0.23
CA GLN A 180 -18.57 -21.05 0.50
C GLN A 180 -18.89 -21.77 1.80
#